data_a76e5e91837c416cb0dfa1d9f7c36e3b
#
_entry.id   a76e5e91837c416cb0dfa1d9f7c36e3b
#
_cell.length_a   1.000
_cell.length_b   1.000
_cell.length_c   1.000
_cell.angle_alpha   90.00
_cell.angle_beta   90.00
_cell.angle_gamma   90.00
#
_symmetry.space_group_name_H-M   'P 1'
#
loop_
_entity.id
_entity.type
_entity.pdbx_description
1 polymer ?
#
loop_
_entity_poly.entity_id
_entity_poly.type
_entity_poly.pdbx_seq_one_letter_code
_entity_poly.pdbx_strand_id
1 'polypeptide(L)'
;DVERSRGLGDVYKRQRLFYLDYQPIINAVDGEVAGYEALLRWRTATGQMVPPSVFIPVVEDLGLIFALGEWVLRSACSEAMRWSHNIYVSVNVSTAQLTDPTFVGIVDEILSDTGLAPERLELEITESMVLDNVVIAEGILRTLRNHGIGIALDDFGTGFSSLSLVKKLPLTRIKIDKSFVDQIGDDGKSTAVIDAVLALCDGHGLSTTAEGVENSNQQYILCLLYTSPSPRDLSTS
;
A
#
# COMPACT_ATOMS: atom_id res chain seq x y z
N ASP A 1 8.74 9.79 27.95
CA ASP A 1 8.98 9.16 26.63
C ASP A 1 8.53 10.04 25.44
N VAL A 2 7.51 10.88 25.60
CA VAL A 2 7.05 11.86 24.58
C VAL A 2 8.14 12.89 24.20
N GLU A 3 8.98 13.29 25.14
CA GLU A 3 10.11 14.21 24.86
C GLU A 3 11.23 13.56 24.03
N ARG A 4 11.48 12.26 24.20
CA ARG A 4 12.43 11.50 23.35
C ARG A 4 11.94 11.38 21.91
N SER A 5 10.66 11.16 21.72
CA SER A 5 10.04 11.06 20.39
C SER A 5 10.12 12.39 19.61
N ARG A 6 9.86 13.53 20.30
CA ARG A 6 10.00 14.88 19.69
C ARG A 6 11.45 15.20 19.29
N GLY A 7 12.42 14.84 20.12
CA GLY A 7 13.85 15.12 19.86
C GLY A 7 14.39 14.35 18.66
N LEU A 8 13.98 13.09 18.45
CA LEU A 8 14.41 12.29 17.29
C LEU A 8 13.82 12.83 15.98
N GLY A 9 12.53 13.16 15.95
CA GLY A 9 11.89 13.76 14.79
C GLY A 9 12.60 15.02 14.30
N ASP A 10 13.12 15.84 15.22
CA ASP A 10 13.88 17.05 14.89
C ASP A 10 15.29 16.76 14.35
N VAL A 11 15.95 15.71 14.82
CA VAL A 11 17.28 15.29 14.32
C VAL A 11 17.17 14.75 12.90
N TYR A 12 16.15 13.93 12.62
CA TYR A 12 15.92 13.39 11.27
C TYR A 12 15.51 14.49 10.27
N LYS A 13 14.69 15.44 10.70
CA LYS A 13 14.30 16.60 9.87
C LYS A 13 15.47 17.51 9.51
N ARG A 14 16.42 17.73 10.45
CA ARG A 14 17.57 18.64 10.24
C ARG A 14 18.60 18.09 9.26
N GLN A 15 18.73 16.77 9.14
CA GLN A 15 19.78 16.16 8.29
C GLN A 15 19.28 15.70 6.92
N ARG A 16 17.96 15.76 6.63
CA ARG A 16 17.34 15.28 5.37
C ARG A 16 17.82 13.87 4.96
N LEU A 17 18.06 13.00 5.95
CA LEU A 17 18.53 11.64 5.71
C LEU A 17 17.41 10.74 5.21
N PHE A 18 16.19 10.93 5.75
CA PHE A 18 14.97 10.28 5.26
C PHE A 18 14.17 11.22 4.37
N TYR A 19 13.61 10.67 3.30
CA TYR A 19 12.72 11.36 2.38
C TYR A 19 11.75 10.36 1.74
N LEU A 20 10.72 10.85 1.06
CA LEU A 20 9.76 10.04 0.33
C LEU A 20 9.96 10.25 -1.17
N ASP A 21 10.05 9.13 -1.90
CA ASP A 21 9.80 9.09 -3.34
C ASP A 21 8.32 8.75 -3.55
N TYR A 22 7.75 9.19 -4.67
CA TYR A 22 6.37 8.93 -5.02
C TYR A 22 6.32 8.19 -6.35
N GLN A 23 5.96 6.91 -6.29
CA GLN A 23 5.82 6.07 -7.48
C GLN A 23 4.39 6.18 -8.02
N PRO A 24 4.18 6.56 -9.30
CA PRO A 24 2.84 6.70 -9.85
C PRO A 24 2.15 5.35 -10.00
N ILE A 25 0.86 5.32 -9.66
CA ILE A 25 -0.07 4.22 -9.92
C ILE A 25 -0.97 4.68 -11.07
N ILE A 26 -0.91 3.93 -12.17
CA ILE A 26 -1.57 4.29 -13.43
C ILE A 26 -2.86 3.48 -13.57
N ASN A 27 -3.94 4.14 -13.94
CA ASN A 27 -5.18 3.49 -14.32
C ASN A 27 -5.00 2.78 -15.67
N ALA A 28 -5.24 1.46 -15.69
CA ALA A 28 -5.03 0.64 -16.89
C ALA A 28 -6.01 0.95 -18.03
N VAL A 29 -7.15 1.59 -17.75
CA VAL A 29 -8.20 1.88 -18.75
C VAL A 29 -7.91 3.15 -19.53
N ASP A 30 -7.56 4.23 -18.83
CA ASP A 30 -7.40 5.57 -19.44
C ASP A 30 -5.94 6.05 -19.46
N GLY A 31 -5.02 5.37 -18.77
CA GLY A 31 -3.60 5.72 -18.69
C GLY A 31 -3.31 6.92 -17.78
N GLU A 32 -4.30 7.43 -17.06
CA GLU A 32 -4.14 8.56 -16.15
C GLU A 32 -3.57 8.12 -14.79
N VAL A 33 -2.98 9.07 -14.06
CA VAL A 33 -2.49 8.81 -12.70
C VAL A 33 -3.66 8.71 -11.75
N ALA A 34 -3.85 7.54 -11.15
CA ALA A 34 -4.86 7.27 -10.13
C ALA A 34 -4.37 7.59 -8.71
N GLY A 35 -3.09 7.35 -8.44
CA GLY A 35 -2.48 7.54 -7.13
C GLY A 35 -0.96 7.55 -7.18
N TYR A 36 -0.37 7.72 -6.01
CA TYR A 36 1.07 7.53 -5.82
C TYR A 36 1.33 6.70 -4.58
N GLU A 37 2.27 5.75 -4.68
CA GLU A 37 2.82 5.07 -3.52
C GLU A 37 3.97 5.89 -2.92
N ALA A 38 3.88 6.19 -1.61
CA ALA A 38 4.90 6.91 -0.86
C ALA A 38 5.96 5.93 -0.35
N LEU A 39 7.11 5.95 -0.97
CA LEU A 39 8.20 5.04 -0.72
C LEU A 39 9.29 5.70 0.14
N LEU A 40 9.46 5.21 1.36
CA LEU A 40 10.49 5.70 2.28
C LEU A 40 11.89 5.40 1.74
N ARG A 41 12.75 6.42 1.77
CA ARG A 41 14.15 6.34 1.35
C ARG A 41 15.05 6.84 2.46
N TRP A 42 16.19 6.18 2.62
CA TRP A 42 17.24 6.62 3.52
C TRP A 42 18.54 6.86 2.75
N ARG A 43 19.05 8.08 2.88
CA ARG A 43 20.37 8.46 2.34
C ARG A 43 21.28 8.81 3.51
N THR A 44 22.45 8.17 3.60
CA THR A 44 23.46 8.49 4.65
C THR A 44 24.04 9.88 4.46
N ALA A 45 24.69 10.42 5.48
CA ALA A 45 25.39 11.71 5.39
C ALA A 45 26.47 11.74 4.30
N THR A 46 27.01 10.57 3.90
CA THR A 46 27.97 10.41 2.81
C THR A 46 27.31 10.27 1.43
N GLY A 47 25.97 10.33 1.36
CA GLY A 47 25.20 10.24 0.12
C GLY A 47 24.83 8.81 -0.33
N GLN A 48 25.23 7.79 0.41
CA GLN A 48 24.92 6.40 0.09
C GLN A 48 23.45 6.09 0.39
N MET A 49 22.75 5.40 -0.53
CA MET A 49 21.41 4.90 -0.34
C MET A 49 21.43 3.60 0.48
N VAL A 50 20.56 3.52 1.48
CA VAL A 50 20.34 2.29 2.26
C VAL A 50 18.97 1.72 1.91
N PRO A 51 18.87 0.45 1.48
CA PRO A 51 17.59 -0.15 1.13
C PRO A 51 16.63 -0.26 2.33
N PRO A 52 15.31 -0.13 2.14
CA PRO A 52 14.31 -0.32 3.19
C PRO A 52 14.43 -1.68 3.90
N SER A 53 14.69 -2.75 3.18
CA SER A 53 14.87 -4.10 3.73
C SER A 53 16.05 -4.22 4.72
N VAL A 54 16.99 -3.26 4.69
CA VAL A 54 18.13 -3.22 5.61
C VAL A 54 17.85 -2.35 6.82
N PHE A 55 17.23 -1.18 6.63
CA PHE A 55 17.08 -0.24 7.75
C PHE A 55 15.75 -0.37 8.51
N ILE A 56 14.67 -0.81 7.88
CA ILE A 56 13.37 -0.95 8.55
C ILE A 56 13.45 -1.89 9.75
N PRO A 57 14.04 -3.12 9.65
CA PRO A 57 14.18 -4.00 10.81
C PRO A 57 14.96 -3.36 11.96
N VAL A 58 16.01 -2.60 11.66
CA VAL A 58 16.79 -1.89 12.69
C VAL A 58 15.96 -0.80 13.37
N VAL A 59 15.14 -0.07 12.60
CA VAL A 59 14.25 0.96 13.14
C VAL A 59 13.16 0.35 14.03
N GLU A 60 12.65 -0.83 13.67
CA GLU A 60 11.69 -1.61 14.46
C GLU A 60 12.33 -2.09 15.78
N ASP A 61 13.51 -2.72 15.73
CA ASP A 61 14.24 -3.19 16.90
C ASP A 61 14.55 -2.06 17.90
N LEU A 62 14.78 -0.86 17.40
CA LEU A 62 15.01 0.34 18.21
C LEU A 62 13.72 1.00 18.73
N GLY A 63 12.54 0.50 18.35
CA GLY A 63 11.25 1.09 18.69
C GLY A 63 11.00 2.46 18.03
N LEU A 64 11.74 2.82 16.99
CA LEU A 64 11.65 4.11 16.29
C LEU A 64 10.61 4.09 15.17
N ILE A 65 10.06 2.92 14.84
CA ILE A 65 9.13 2.74 13.74
C ILE A 65 7.85 3.56 13.91
N PHE A 66 7.38 3.77 15.13
CA PHE A 66 6.20 4.59 15.42
C PHE A 66 6.41 6.06 15.02
N ALA A 67 7.52 6.66 15.48
CA ALA A 67 7.83 8.05 15.16
C ALA A 67 8.15 8.25 13.67
N LEU A 68 8.82 7.29 13.06
CA LEU A 68 9.13 7.30 11.63
C LEU A 68 7.85 7.13 10.81
N GLY A 69 6.98 6.19 11.16
CA GLY A 69 5.72 5.94 10.47
C GLY A 69 4.75 7.11 10.57
N GLU A 70 4.64 7.77 11.74
CA GLU A 70 3.87 9.00 11.88
C GLU A 70 4.41 10.10 10.95
N TRP A 71 5.74 10.28 10.90
CA TRP A 71 6.35 11.26 10.00
C TRP A 71 6.09 10.92 8.52
N VAL A 72 6.18 9.65 8.13
CA VAL A 72 5.87 9.17 6.77
C VAL A 72 4.43 9.52 6.40
N LEU A 73 3.47 9.11 7.23
CA LEU A 73 2.04 9.37 7.01
C LEU A 73 1.76 10.86 6.89
N ARG A 74 2.25 11.67 7.84
CA ARG A 74 2.07 13.12 7.84
C ARG A 74 2.69 13.78 6.60
N SER A 75 3.86 13.32 6.17
CA SER A 75 4.54 13.85 4.98
C SER A 75 3.80 13.47 3.71
N ALA A 76 3.37 12.21 3.58
CA ALA A 76 2.62 11.72 2.43
C ALA A 76 1.26 12.43 2.29
N CYS A 77 0.49 12.54 3.37
CA CYS A 77 -0.78 13.27 3.38
C CYS A 77 -0.60 14.75 3.02
N SER A 78 0.44 15.41 3.56
CA SER A 78 0.72 16.82 3.26
C SER A 78 1.10 17.03 1.78
N GLU A 79 1.84 16.11 1.18
CA GLU A 79 2.20 16.18 -0.24
C GLU A 79 0.98 15.90 -1.12
N ALA A 80 0.14 14.93 -0.76
CA ALA A 80 -1.08 14.59 -1.49
C ALA A 80 -2.06 15.77 -1.58
N MET A 81 -2.05 16.71 -0.63
CA MET A 81 -2.85 17.94 -0.69
C MET A 81 -2.49 18.87 -1.86
N ARG A 82 -1.32 18.69 -2.47
CA ARG A 82 -0.89 19.46 -3.64
C ARG A 82 -1.33 18.87 -4.96
N TRP A 83 -1.85 17.62 -4.93
CA TRP A 83 -2.29 16.91 -6.11
C TRP A 83 -3.78 17.17 -6.40
N SER A 84 -4.23 16.77 -7.58
CA SER A 84 -5.65 16.81 -7.94
C SER A 84 -6.50 15.99 -6.97
N HIS A 85 -7.74 16.40 -6.72
CA HIS A 85 -8.61 15.80 -5.70
C HIS A 85 -8.95 14.32 -5.91
N ASN A 86 -8.81 13.81 -7.13
CA ASN A 86 -9.07 12.41 -7.46
C ASN A 86 -7.83 11.50 -7.31
N ILE A 87 -6.65 12.06 -6.97
CA ILE A 87 -5.41 11.30 -6.82
C ILE A 87 -5.23 10.92 -5.34
N TYR A 88 -5.07 9.63 -5.06
CA TYR A 88 -4.82 9.13 -3.70
C TYR A 88 -3.32 8.91 -3.43
N VAL A 89 -2.96 8.81 -2.16
CA VAL A 89 -1.64 8.39 -1.71
C VAL A 89 -1.74 7.06 -0.98
N SER A 90 -0.88 6.12 -1.35
CA SER A 90 -0.73 4.84 -0.66
C SER A 90 0.51 4.86 0.22
N VAL A 91 0.41 4.32 1.43
CA VAL A 91 1.47 4.34 2.45
C VAL A 91 1.59 2.98 3.11
N ASN A 92 2.81 2.45 3.12
CA ASN A 92 3.14 1.20 3.81
C ASN A 92 3.09 1.38 5.33
N VAL A 93 2.44 0.43 6.01
CA VAL A 93 2.31 0.37 7.48
C VAL A 93 3.14 -0.79 8.01
N SER A 94 3.72 -0.68 9.19
CA SER A 94 4.44 -1.79 9.84
C SER A 94 3.53 -2.64 10.71
N THR A 95 3.96 -3.89 11.02
CA THR A 95 3.27 -4.79 11.95
C THR A 95 3.07 -4.14 13.32
N ALA A 96 4.09 -3.44 13.81
CA ALA A 96 4.04 -2.77 15.11
C ALA A 96 2.94 -1.70 15.16
N GLN A 97 2.77 -0.92 14.09
CA GLN A 97 1.72 0.09 14.00
C GLN A 97 0.32 -0.53 13.98
N LEU A 98 0.12 -1.62 13.22
CA LEU A 98 -1.16 -2.34 13.14
C LEU A 98 -1.59 -3.01 14.45
N THR A 99 -0.68 -3.18 15.39
CA THR A 99 -0.98 -3.77 16.70
C THR A 99 -1.06 -2.72 17.82
N ASP A 100 -0.77 -1.45 17.52
CA ASP A 100 -0.85 -0.34 18.46
C ASP A 100 -2.28 0.22 18.54
N PRO A 101 -2.96 0.15 19.70
CA PRO A 101 -4.30 0.71 19.87
C PRO A 101 -4.41 2.22 19.61
N THR A 102 -3.30 2.95 19.66
CA THR A 102 -3.27 4.40 19.41
C THR A 102 -3.20 4.76 17.94
N PHE A 103 -2.91 3.79 17.06
CA PHE A 103 -2.66 4.04 15.63
C PHE A 103 -3.83 4.72 14.92
N VAL A 104 -5.07 4.31 15.21
CA VAL A 104 -6.27 4.95 14.64
C VAL A 104 -6.30 6.44 14.98
N GLY A 105 -6.08 6.80 16.25
CA GLY A 105 -6.06 8.21 16.69
C GLY A 105 -4.95 9.03 16.03
N ILE A 106 -3.78 8.43 15.80
CA ILE A 106 -2.67 9.07 15.09
C ILE A 106 -3.05 9.37 13.64
N VAL A 107 -3.67 8.42 12.94
CA VAL A 107 -4.13 8.62 11.56
C VAL A 107 -5.20 9.71 11.47
N ASP A 108 -6.18 9.70 12.38
CA ASP A 108 -7.23 10.72 12.45
C ASP A 108 -6.66 12.12 12.70
N GLU A 109 -5.69 12.25 13.62
CA GLU A 109 -4.99 13.51 13.87
C GLU A 109 -4.24 14.00 12.62
N ILE A 110 -3.53 13.12 11.93
CA ILE A 110 -2.81 13.46 10.70
C ILE A 110 -3.77 13.94 9.61
N LEU A 111 -4.89 13.26 9.38
CA LEU A 111 -5.89 13.65 8.39
C LEU A 111 -6.51 15.00 8.75
N SER A 112 -6.83 15.22 10.03
CA SER A 112 -7.34 16.50 10.52
C SER A 112 -6.34 17.64 10.33
N ASP A 113 -5.07 17.42 10.66
CA ASP A 113 -4.01 18.44 10.58
C ASP A 113 -3.66 18.80 9.12
N THR A 114 -3.65 17.81 8.24
CA THR A 114 -3.30 18.00 6.82
C THR A 114 -4.48 18.45 5.98
N GLY A 115 -5.70 18.13 6.40
CA GLY A 115 -6.93 18.37 5.65
C GLY A 115 -7.13 17.40 4.48
N LEU A 116 -6.37 16.30 4.40
CA LEU A 116 -6.54 15.29 3.37
C LEU A 116 -7.86 14.52 3.63
N ALA A 117 -8.70 14.40 2.60
CA ALA A 117 -9.91 13.58 2.67
C ALA A 117 -9.53 12.11 2.91
N PRO A 118 -10.17 11.41 3.87
CA PRO A 118 -9.81 10.03 4.23
C PRO A 118 -9.78 9.07 3.04
N GLU A 119 -10.68 9.24 2.08
CA GLU A 119 -10.79 8.42 0.87
C GLU A 119 -9.59 8.55 -0.06
N ARG A 120 -8.75 9.56 0.17
CA ARG A 120 -7.50 9.78 -0.57
C ARG A 120 -6.27 9.18 0.11
N LEU A 121 -6.42 8.58 1.29
CA LEU A 121 -5.38 7.79 1.95
C LEU A 121 -5.69 6.31 1.78
N GLU A 122 -4.70 5.55 1.31
CA GLU A 122 -4.70 4.10 1.28
C GLU A 122 -3.54 3.60 2.16
N LEU A 123 -3.79 2.62 3.01
CA LEU A 123 -2.77 1.98 3.85
C LEU A 123 -2.47 0.60 3.29
N GLU A 124 -1.19 0.32 3.05
CA GLU A 124 -0.71 -0.95 2.53
C GLU A 124 -0.22 -1.85 3.67
N ILE A 125 -0.71 -3.08 3.68
CA ILE A 125 -0.38 -4.12 4.65
C ILE A 125 0.02 -5.39 3.92
N THR A 126 1.03 -6.12 4.41
CA THR A 126 1.38 -7.41 3.83
C THR A 126 0.63 -8.56 4.50
N GLU A 127 0.56 -9.73 3.84
CA GLU A 127 -0.09 -10.93 4.41
C GLU A 127 0.53 -11.34 5.75
N SER A 128 1.86 -11.33 5.85
CA SER A 128 2.59 -11.76 7.04
C SER A 128 2.28 -10.90 8.28
N MET A 129 2.09 -9.59 8.08
CA MET A 129 1.81 -8.64 9.17
C MET A 129 0.52 -8.95 9.90
N VAL A 130 -0.47 -9.47 9.19
CA VAL A 130 -1.81 -9.75 9.76
C VAL A 130 -1.84 -11.11 10.45
N LEU A 131 -1.05 -12.08 10.01
CA LEU A 131 -1.11 -13.45 10.52
C LEU A 131 -0.72 -13.55 12.00
N ASP A 132 0.21 -12.74 12.49
CA ASP A 132 0.69 -12.80 13.87
C ASP A 132 -0.33 -12.31 14.90
N ASN A 133 -1.23 -11.36 14.53
CA ASN A 133 -2.21 -10.75 15.42
C ASN A 133 -3.52 -10.40 14.70
N VAL A 134 -4.12 -11.34 14.00
CA VAL A 134 -5.30 -11.16 13.13
C VAL A 134 -6.43 -10.37 13.80
N VAL A 135 -6.75 -10.65 15.05
CA VAL A 135 -7.92 -10.05 15.74
C VAL A 135 -7.70 -8.56 16.02
N ILE A 136 -6.49 -8.19 16.47
CA ILE A 136 -6.17 -6.79 16.78
C ILE A 136 -6.09 -5.98 15.48
N ALA A 137 -5.35 -6.50 14.49
CA ALA A 137 -5.21 -5.86 13.18
C ALA A 137 -6.58 -5.68 12.50
N GLU A 138 -7.44 -6.71 12.52
CA GLU A 138 -8.79 -6.63 11.96
C GLU A 138 -9.61 -5.50 12.61
N GLY A 139 -9.57 -5.36 13.94
CA GLY A 139 -10.28 -4.31 14.66
C GLY A 139 -9.83 -2.90 14.25
N ILE A 140 -8.51 -2.68 14.17
CA ILE A 140 -7.90 -1.41 13.75
C ILE A 140 -8.29 -1.10 12.29
N LEU A 141 -8.10 -2.07 11.39
CA LEU A 141 -8.41 -1.90 9.96
C LEU A 141 -9.89 -1.62 9.70
N ARG A 142 -10.80 -2.27 10.44
CA ARG A 142 -12.25 -1.99 10.35
C ARG A 142 -12.56 -0.55 10.76
N THR A 143 -11.92 -0.06 11.82
CA THR A 143 -12.12 1.31 12.28
C THR A 143 -11.64 2.30 11.24
N LEU A 144 -10.42 2.13 10.73
CA LEU A 144 -9.85 2.98 9.67
C LEU A 144 -10.70 2.95 8.40
N ARG A 145 -11.18 1.77 8.01
CA ARG A 145 -12.08 1.62 6.86
C ARG A 145 -13.41 2.35 7.03
N ASN A 146 -13.98 2.32 8.26
CA ASN A 146 -15.20 3.07 8.60
C ASN A 146 -15.00 4.59 8.56
N HIS A 147 -13.77 5.07 8.75
CA HIS A 147 -13.39 6.48 8.56
C HIS A 147 -13.20 6.86 7.08
N GLY A 148 -13.32 5.90 6.16
CA GLY A 148 -13.21 6.14 4.71
C GLY A 148 -11.85 5.79 4.10
N ILE A 149 -10.86 5.40 4.92
CA ILE A 149 -9.49 5.11 4.48
C ILE A 149 -9.46 3.82 3.66
N GLY A 150 -8.71 3.80 2.55
CA GLY A 150 -8.46 2.61 1.75
C GLY A 150 -7.51 1.65 2.46
N ILE A 151 -7.73 0.33 2.28
CA ILE A 151 -6.85 -0.72 2.79
C ILE A 151 -6.43 -1.62 1.63
N ALA A 152 -5.15 -1.64 1.32
CA ALA A 152 -4.58 -2.49 0.28
C ALA A 152 -3.81 -3.67 0.91
N LEU A 153 -4.05 -4.87 0.40
CA LEU A 153 -3.24 -6.05 0.74
C LEU A 153 -2.12 -6.17 -0.27
N ASP A 154 -0.89 -6.04 0.22
CA ASP A 154 0.34 -6.10 -0.56
C ASP A 154 0.95 -7.49 -0.61
N ASP A 155 1.84 -7.75 -1.58
CA ASP A 155 2.54 -9.02 -1.81
C ASP A 155 1.59 -10.23 -1.95
N PHE A 156 0.37 -10.03 -2.49
CA PHE A 156 -0.64 -11.06 -2.56
C PHE A 156 -0.20 -12.27 -3.39
N GLY A 157 -0.29 -13.46 -2.75
CA GLY A 157 0.00 -14.75 -3.39
C GLY A 157 1.41 -15.27 -3.11
N THR A 158 2.25 -14.52 -2.39
CA THR A 158 3.59 -14.99 -1.96
C THR A 158 3.53 -15.82 -0.68
N GLY A 159 2.39 -15.79 0.04
CA GLY A 159 2.16 -16.44 1.34
C GLY A 159 1.16 -17.60 1.32
N PHE A 160 0.95 -18.22 2.50
CA PHE A 160 0.17 -19.47 2.66
C PHE A 160 -1.34 -19.29 2.90
N SER A 161 -1.88 -18.06 2.98
CA SER A 161 -3.24 -17.88 3.55
C SER A 161 -4.12 -16.84 2.87
N SER A 162 -3.77 -16.36 1.71
CA SER A 162 -4.35 -15.21 1.01
C SER A 162 -5.89 -15.18 0.97
N LEU A 163 -6.55 -16.28 0.61
CA LEU A 163 -8.02 -16.34 0.48
C LEU A 163 -8.77 -16.14 1.79
N SER A 164 -8.21 -16.62 2.91
CA SER A 164 -8.86 -16.47 4.22
C SER A 164 -8.78 -15.03 4.72
N LEU A 165 -7.71 -14.32 4.39
CA LEU A 165 -7.53 -12.90 4.74
C LEU A 165 -8.46 -12.01 3.94
N VAL A 166 -8.62 -12.25 2.64
CA VAL A 166 -9.55 -11.50 1.77
C VAL A 166 -10.97 -11.52 2.32
N LYS A 167 -11.41 -12.65 2.92
CA LYS A 167 -12.75 -12.76 3.52
C LYS A 167 -12.89 -12.08 4.88
N LYS A 168 -11.80 -11.93 5.63
CA LYS A 168 -11.82 -11.43 7.02
C LYS A 168 -11.55 -9.94 7.09
N LEU A 169 -10.61 -9.46 6.30
CA LEU A 169 -10.15 -8.09 6.37
C LEU A 169 -11.06 -7.14 5.55
N PRO A 170 -11.22 -5.90 5.99
CA PRO A 170 -12.01 -4.89 5.30
C PRO A 170 -11.23 -4.25 4.15
N LEU A 171 -10.72 -5.07 3.23
CA LEU A 171 -9.89 -4.63 2.11
C LEU A 171 -10.69 -3.79 1.10
N THR A 172 -9.97 -2.91 0.42
CA THR A 172 -10.46 -2.16 -0.75
C THR A 172 -9.70 -2.52 -2.01
N ARG A 173 -8.46 -3.04 -1.85
CA ARG A 173 -7.57 -3.34 -2.96
C ARG A 173 -6.69 -4.54 -2.66
N ILE A 174 -6.30 -5.24 -3.72
CA ILE A 174 -5.24 -6.25 -3.71
C ILE A 174 -4.15 -5.81 -4.68
N LYS A 175 -2.88 -5.84 -4.23
CA LYS A 175 -1.70 -5.60 -5.06
C LYS A 175 -1.13 -6.96 -5.49
N ILE A 176 -1.06 -7.18 -6.78
CA ILE A 176 -0.52 -8.41 -7.39
C ILE A 176 0.98 -8.26 -7.44
N ASP A 177 1.69 -9.13 -6.73
CA ASP A 177 3.15 -9.08 -6.63
C ASP A 177 3.85 -9.20 -7.98
N LYS A 178 4.98 -8.50 -8.11
CA LYS A 178 5.83 -8.49 -9.31
C LYS A 178 6.17 -9.90 -9.82
N SER A 179 6.37 -10.87 -8.95
CA SER A 179 6.74 -12.24 -9.34
C SER A 179 5.71 -12.90 -10.26
N PHE A 180 4.44 -12.52 -10.18
CA PHE A 180 3.40 -12.99 -11.12
C PHE A 180 3.43 -12.20 -12.43
N VAL A 181 3.71 -10.90 -12.37
CA VAL A 181 3.84 -10.03 -13.55
C VAL A 181 5.07 -10.42 -14.37
N ASP A 182 6.18 -10.79 -13.74
CA ASP A 182 7.39 -11.26 -14.39
C ASP A 182 7.20 -12.59 -15.15
N GLN A 183 6.18 -13.38 -14.78
CA GLN A 183 5.84 -14.62 -15.46
C GLN A 183 4.99 -14.40 -16.72
N ILE A 184 4.53 -13.18 -16.99
CA ILE A 184 3.81 -12.88 -18.23
C ILE A 184 4.78 -13.02 -19.40
N GLY A 185 4.73 -14.15 -20.09
CA GLY A 185 5.56 -14.45 -21.24
C GLY A 185 4.91 -14.03 -22.56
N ASP A 186 5.71 -14.12 -23.65
CA ASP A 186 5.24 -13.81 -25.00
C ASP A 186 4.16 -14.78 -25.51
N ASP A 187 3.97 -15.92 -24.86
CA ASP A 187 3.01 -16.98 -25.24
C ASP A 187 1.64 -16.85 -24.55
N GLY A 188 1.46 -15.86 -23.64
CA GLY A 188 0.20 -15.59 -22.92
C GLY A 188 -0.26 -16.72 -21.98
N LYS A 189 0.58 -17.73 -21.72
CA LYS A 189 0.18 -18.89 -20.89
C LYS A 189 0.33 -18.69 -19.39
N SER A 190 1.03 -17.63 -18.97
CA SER A 190 1.36 -17.38 -17.56
C SER A 190 0.36 -16.45 -16.84
N THR A 191 -0.80 -16.16 -17.44
CA THR A 191 -1.79 -15.24 -16.84
C THR A 191 -2.76 -15.90 -15.86
N ALA A 192 -2.80 -17.23 -15.79
CA ALA A 192 -3.83 -17.96 -15.04
C ALA A 192 -3.93 -17.56 -13.54
N VAL A 193 -2.81 -17.23 -12.92
CA VAL A 193 -2.81 -16.75 -11.51
C VAL A 193 -3.40 -15.34 -11.44
N ILE A 194 -3.01 -14.45 -12.35
CA ILE A 194 -3.53 -13.10 -12.44
C ILE A 194 -5.04 -13.12 -12.71
N ASP A 195 -5.49 -13.94 -13.67
CA ASP A 195 -6.91 -14.13 -13.97
C ASP A 195 -7.70 -14.60 -12.73
N ALA A 196 -7.14 -15.54 -11.97
CA ALA A 196 -7.77 -16.02 -10.74
C ALA A 196 -7.88 -14.95 -9.67
N VAL A 197 -6.84 -14.11 -9.52
CA VAL A 197 -6.84 -12.97 -8.57
C VAL A 197 -7.86 -11.92 -9.01
N LEU A 198 -7.91 -11.58 -10.29
CA LEU A 198 -8.88 -10.62 -10.84
C LEU A 198 -10.32 -11.12 -10.61
N ALA A 199 -10.60 -12.38 -10.89
CA ALA A 199 -11.93 -12.98 -10.66
C ALA A 199 -12.30 -12.99 -9.16
N LEU A 200 -11.32 -13.23 -8.28
CA LEU A 200 -11.52 -13.14 -6.83
C LEU A 200 -11.89 -11.71 -6.42
N CYS A 201 -11.13 -10.73 -6.89
CA CYS A 201 -11.34 -9.32 -6.56
C CYS A 201 -12.70 -8.84 -7.07
N ASP A 202 -13.06 -9.15 -8.31
CA ASP A 202 -14.37 -8.84 -8.88
C ASP A 202 -15.51 -9.44 -8.05
N GLY A 203 -15.39 -10.71 -7.65
CA GLY A 203 -16.37 -11.38 -6.78
C GLY A 203 -16.53 -10.77 -5.39
N HIS A 204 -15.55 -9.99 -4.91
CA HIS A 204 -15.56 -9.32 -3.60
C HIS A 204 -15.69 -7.80 -3.71
N GLY A 205 -15.78 -7.22 -4.91
CA GLY A 205 -15.85 -5.77 -5.12
C GLY A 205 -14.56 -5.05 -4.74
N LEU A 206 -13.40 -5.70 -4.91
CA LEU A 206 -12.08 -5.15 -4.61
C LEU A 206 -11.43 -4.63 -5.89
N SER A 207 -10.71 -3.51 -5.78
CA SER A 207 -9.82 -3.04 -6.82
C SER A 207 -8.53 -3.88 -6.85
N THR A 208 -7.81 -3.84 -7.99
CA THR A 208 -6.52 -4.50 -8.12
C THR A 208 -5.46 -3.52 -8.62
N THR A 209 -4.21 -3.76 -8.23
CA THR A 209 -3.02 -3.08 -8.77
C THR A 209 -1.99 -4.14 -9.11
N ALA A 210 -1.41 -4.11 -10.30
CA ALA A 210 -0.29 -4.97 -10.68
C ALA A 210 1.03 -4.22 -10.47
N GLU A 211 1.98 -4.89 -9.84
CA GLU A 211 3.28 -4.33 -9.53
C GLU A 211 4.36 -4.81 -10.50
N GLY A 212 5.44 -4.01 -10.62
CA GLY A 212 6.61 -4.43 -11.38
C GLY A 212 6.39 -4.53 -12.88
N VAL A 213 5.46 -3.76 -13.47
CA VAL A 213 5.29 -3.68 -14.91
C VAL A 213 6.49 -2.96 -15.52
N GLU A 214 7.35 -3.69 -16.23
CA GLU A 214 8.62 -3.19 -16.74
C GLU A 214 8.66 -2.97 -18.25
N ASN A 215 7.71 -3.56 -18.98
CA ASN A 215 7.70 -3.48 -20.43
C ASN A 215 6.29 -3.35 -21.02
N SER A 216 6.24 -2.90 -22.29
CA SER A 216 4.98 -2.65 -22.99
C SER A 216 4.15 -3.92 -23.24
N ASN A 217 4.77 -5.11 -23.33
CA ASN A 217 4.05 -6.35 -23.50
C ASN A 217 3.27 -6.73 -22.24
N GLN A 218 3.92 -6.65 -21.07
CA GLN A 218 3.25 -6.84 -19.77
C GLN A 218 2.10 -5.85 -19.60
N GLN A 219 2.35 -4.57 -19.88
CA GLN A 219 1.32 -3.53 -19.81
C GLN A 219 0.13 -3.85 -20.71
N TYR A 220 0.37 -4.24 -21.97
CA TYR A 220 -0.68 -4.57 -22.92
C TYR A 220 -1.53 -5.76 -22.47
N ILE A 221 -0.89 -6.84 -22.01
CA ILE A 221 -1.58 -8.04 -21.52
C ILE A 221 -2.43 -7.70 -20.29
N LEU A 222 -1.87 -6.98 -19.31
CA LEU A 222 -2.61 -6.53 -18.14
C LEU A 222 -3.80 -5.66 -18.53
N CYS A 223 -3.64 -4.67 -19.43
CA CYS A 223 -4.75 -3.87 -19.91
C CYS A 223 -5.87 -4.73 -20.51
N LEU A 224 -5.54 -5.76 -21.29
CA LEU A 224 -6.54 -6.69 -21.83
C LEU A 224 -7.28 -7.43 -20.71
N LEU A 225 -6.57 -7.95 -19.70
CA LEU A 225 -7.17 -8.67 -18.58
C LEU A 225 -8.09 -7.78 -17.74
N TYR A 226 -7.68 -6.54 -17.47
CA TYR A 226 -8.46 -5.58 -16.69
C TYR A 226 -9.68 -5.03 -17.45
N THR A 227 -9.66 -5.04 -18.78
CA THR A 227 -10.75 -4.51 -19.62
C THR A 227 -11.62 -5.61 -20.23
N SER A 228 -11.24 -6.88 -20.10
CA SER A 228 -12.06 -8.01 -20.58
C SER A 228 -13.34 -8.09 -19.77
N PRO A 229 -14.52 -8.21 -20.42
CA PRO A 229 -15.77 -8.42 -19.71
C PRO A 229 -15.69 -9.73 -18.90
N SER A 230 -16.14 -9.69 -17.66
CA SER A 230 -16.27 -10.88 -16.83
C SER A 230 -17.06 -11.96 -17.58
N PRO A 231 -16.73 -13.26 -17.47
CA PRO A 231 -17.51 -14.35 -18.09
C PRO A 231 -19.01 -14.32 -17.73
N ARG A 232 -19.41 -13.55 -16.72
CA ARG A 232 -20.81 -13.31 -16.34
C ARG A 232 -21.56 -12.36 -17.28
N ASP A 233 -20.84 -11.49 -18.00
CA ASP A 233 -21.46 -10.53 -18.94
C ASP A 233 -21.77 -11.18 -20.30
N LEU A 234 -21.32 -12.42 -20.52
CA LEU A 234 -21.55 -13.19 -21.76
C LEU A 234 -22.79 -14.10 -21.71
N SER A 235 -23.59 -14.07 -20.62
CA SER A 235 -24.75 -14.97 -20.46
C SER A 235 -26.10 -14.25 -20.59
N THR A 236 -26.25 -13.37 -21.59
CA THR A 236 -27.59 -12.88 -22.01
C THR A 236 -27.73 -12.95 -23.51
N SER A 237 -28.13 -14.12 -23.97
CA SER A 237 -28.89 -14.31 -25.21
C SER A 237 -29.60 -15.64 -25.17
#